data_01e306b8d60335ddcb3be4f039ca7ce2
#
_entry.id   01e306b8d60335ddcb3be4f039ca7ce2
#
_cell.length_a   1.000
_cell.length_b   1.000
_cell.length_c   1.000
_cell.angle_alpha   90.00
_cell.angle_beta   90.00
_cell.angle_gamma   90.00
#
_symmetry.space_group_name_H-M   'P 1'
#
loop_
_entity.id
_entity.type
_entity.pdbx_description
1 polymer ?
#
loop_
_entity_poly.entity_id
_entity_poly.type
_entity_poly.pdbx_seq_one_letter_code
_entity_poly.pdbx_strand_id
1 'polypeptide(L)'
;GPAMLRAAAKNFHHTVAVCCPFDYDEIGSGNEVSIETSRDLASTVFRETFYYDSDITRWLEREEPLEPIPPAELDFLDIDLRYGENPHQDASLYLDKKETPIDFHDPIQGKEISYNNVADALAAWACVNEFSEPSVCIVKHTNPCGVASDKNVLEAYKKAFQTDPTSAFGGVIASNSPVDEKCAKTMLDNQFIEVLVAPSFSEEAINILKQKPNVRVLISHGVDYSECEYRKYEDKNIYGLRLSQSTDAIDISAIDLKFATKNKPDEKDIEDLIFAMKVAKHAKSNAIVLAKNKMTLGVGAGQMSRVVSTKIAFMKAEEEGLDVANCVLASDAFFPFRDNIDLAAEKGISHIIQPGGSVKDEEVIQAAEENNITMTLTGIRHFKH
;
A
#
# COMPACT_ATOMS: atom_id res chain seq x y z
N GLY A 1 -20.50 -36.59 -6.34
CA GLY A 1 -21.03 -35.23 -6.19
C GLY A 1 -20.99 -34.78 -4.72
N PRO A 2 -21.31 -33.52 -4.41
CA PRO A 2 -21.16 -32.92 -3.06
C PRO A 2 -21.81 -33.72 -1.93
N ALA A 3 -23.01 -34.28 -2.17
CA ALA A 3 -23.70 -35.09 -1.19
C ALA A 3 -22.92 -36.33 -0.74
N MET A 4 -22.27 -37.04 -1.68
CA MET A 4 -21.46 -38.23 -1.40
C MET A 4 -20.17 -37.84 -0.68
N LEU A 5 -19.50 -36.78 -1.11
CA LEU A 5 -18.29 -36.26 -0.46
C LEU A 5 -18.56 -35.91 1.00
N ARG A 6 -19.65 -35.14 1.27
CA ARG A 6 -20.07 -34.76 2.63
C ARG A 6 -20.43 -35.97 3.50
N ALA A 7 -21.05 -36.99 2.91
CA ALA A 7 -21.37 -38.25 3.63
C ALA A 7 -20.09 -39.01 4.01
N ALA A 8 -19.15 -39.13 3.10
CA ALA A 8 -17.84 -39.74 3.36
C ALA A 8 -17.04 -38.96 4.41
N ALA A 9 -16.96 -37.63 4.29
CA ALA A 9 -16.27 -36.76 5.23
C ALA A 9 -16.84 -36.84 6.67
N LYS A 10 -18.17 -36.98 6.83
CA LYS A 10 -18.80 -37.19 8.14
C LYS A 10 -18.35 -38.49 8.81
N ASN A 11 -17.93 -39.48 8.01
CA ASN A 11 -17.46 -40.77 8.50
C ASN A 11 -15.93 -40.89 8.46
N PHE A 12 -15.20 -39.81 8.69
CA PHE A 12 -13.75 -39.71 8.56
C PHE A 12 -12.97 -40.74 9.44
N HIS A 13 -13.58 -41.29 10.47
CA HIS A 13 -13.01 -42.37 11.26
C HIS A 13 -12.83 -43.69 10.48
N HIS A 14 -13.60 -43.90 9.43
CA HIS A 14 -13.62 -45.13 8.65
C HIS A 14 -13.51 -44.92 7.14
N THR A 15 -13.57 -43.69 6.68
CA THR A 15 -13.58 -43.33 5.25
C THR A 15 -12.74 -42.09 5.01
N VAL A 16 -11.71 -42.24 4.20
CA VAL A 16 -10.90 -41.09 3.75
C VAL A 16 -11.60 -40.47 2.55
N ALA A 17 -12.01 -39.21 2.64
CA ALA A 17 -12.64 -38.44 1.57
C ALA A 17 -11.68 -37.42 1.01
N VAL A 18 -11.38 -37.51 -0.29
CA VAL A 18 -10.45 -36.60 -1.00
C VAL A 18 -11.20 -35.91 -2.11
N CYS A 19 -11.18 -34.60 -2.13
CA CYS A 19 -11.84 -33.78 -3.16
C CYS A 19 -10.87 -32.90 -3.95
N CYS A 20 -9.65 -32.70 -3.46
CA CYS A 20 -8.64 -31.89 -4.09
C CYS A 20 -7.59 -32.76 -4.78
N PRO A 21 -7.25 -32.55 -6.08
CA PRO A 21 -6.21 -33.33 -6.76
C PRO A 21 -4.83 -33.23 -6.12
N PHE A 22 -4.51 -32.12 -5.45
CA PHE A 22 -3.22 -31.94 -4.77
C PHE A 22 -3.00 -32.88 -3.58
N ASP A 23 -4.11 -33.39 -3.00
CA ASP A 23 -4.05 -34.29 -1.87
C ASP A 23 -3.88 -35.78 -2.31
N TYR A 24 -3.90 -36.08 -3.62
CA TYR A 24 -3.79 -37.46 -4.13
C TYR A 24 -2.43 -38.08 -3.86
N ASP A 25 -1.36 -37.27 -3.92
CA ASP A 25 0.01 -37.77 -3.70
C ASP A 25 0.23 -38.18 -2.24
N GLU A 26 -0.44 -37.54 -1.30
CA GLU A 26 -0.37 -37.87 0.12
C GLU A 26 -0.97 -39.26 0.45
N ILE A 27 -1.97 -39.66 -0.35
CA ILE A 27 -2.73 -40.92 -0.13
C ILE A 27 -2.28 -42.01 -1.10
N GLY A 28 -1.75 -41.64 -2.28
CA GLY A 28 -1.44 -42.57 -3.38
C GLY A 28 -0.31 -43.58 -3.12
N SER A 29 0.44 -43.47 -2.01
CA SER A 29 1.58 -44.33 -1.69
C SER A 29 1.21 -45.64 -1.01
N GLY A 30 -0.08 -45.95 -0.80
CA GLY A 30 -0.54 -47.18 -0.18
C GLY A 30 -0.26 -47.28 1.33
N ASN A 31 0.09 -46.19 1.97
CA ASN A 31 0.27 -46.09 3.42
C ASN A 31 -1.08 -46.02 4.14
N GLU A 32 -1.15 -46.50 5.37
CA GLU A 32 -2.29 -46.26 6.24
C GLU A 32 -2.42 -44.76 6.51
N VAL A 33 -3.57 -44.18 6.15
CA VAL A 33 -3.87 -42.79 6.43
C VAL A 33 -4.20 -42.60 7.90
N SER A 34 -3.51 -41.70 8.58
CA SER A 34 -3.77 -41.42 9.99
C SER A 34 -5.18 -40.83 10.18
N ILE A 35 -5.74 -41.00 11.39
CA ILE A 35 -7.04 -40.40 11.72
C ILE A 35 -6.99 -38.86 11.66
N GLU A 36 -5.84 -38.28 11.93
CA GLU A 36 -5.57 -36.85 11.87
C GLU A 36 -5.63 -36.37 10.42
N THR A 37 -4.87 -37.00 9.53
CA THR A 37 -4.93 -36.71 8.07
C THR A 37 -6.34 -36.91 7.51
N SER A 38 -7.04 -37.97 7.93
CA SER A 38 -8.43 -38.21 7.48
C SER A 38 -9.39 -37.12 7.94
N ARG A 39 -9.17 -36.55 9.14
CA ARG A 39 -9.95 -35.42 9.66
C ARG A 39 -9.68 -34.13 8.85
N ASP A 40 -8.42 -33.86 8.52
CA ASP A 40 -8.03 -32.67 7.76
C ASP A 40 -8.59 -32.71 6.35
N LEU A 41 -8.53 -33.88 5.69
CA LEU A 41 -9.15 -34.11 4.40
C LEU A 41 -10.68 -33.96 4.46
N ALA A 42 -11.32 -34.43 5.53
CA ALA A 42 -12.76 -34.24 5.75
C ALA A 42 -13.12 -32.75 5.94
N SER A 43 -12.27 -31.98 6.63
CA SER A 43 -12.42 -30.53 6.76
C SER A 43 -12.36 -29.86 5.40
N THR A 44 -11.41 -30.24 4.55
CA THR A 44 -11.29 -29.77 3.18
C THR A 44 -12.55 -30.04 2.36
N VAL A 45 -13.12 -31.25 2.43
CA VAL A 45 -14.41 -31.56 1.78
C VAL A 45 -15.53 -30.63 2.21
N PHE A 46 -15.64 -30.31 3.51
CA PHE A 46 -16.69 -29.41 3.99
C PHE A 46 -16.45 -27.97 3.52
N ARG A 47 -15.22 -27.53 3.43
CA ARG A 47 -14.84 -26.23 2.88
C ARG A 47 -15.23 -26.13 1.41
N GLU A 48 -14.80 -27.06 0.58
CA GLU A 48 -15.11 -27.11 -0.85
C GLU A 48 -16.64 -27.14 -1.13
N THR A 49 -17.36 -27.96 -0.35
CA THR A 49 -18.81 -28.02 -0.54
C THR A 49 -19.55 -26.80 -0.02
N PHE A 50 -19.02 -26.11 0.96
CA PHE A 50 -19.56 -24.82 1.42
C PHE A 50 -19.48 -23.77 0.30
N TYR A 51 -18.37 -23.69 -0.41
CA TYR A 51 -18.22 -22.76 -1.53
C TYR A 51 -19.13 -23.11 -2.69
N TYR A 52 -19.18 -24.37 -3.02
CA TYR A 52 -20.11 -24.86 -4.04
C TYR A 52 -21.58 -24.49 -3.74
N ASP A 53 -22.02 -24.68 -2.49
CA ASP A 53 -23.37 -24.30 -2.05
C ASP A 53 -23.56 -22.76 -2.05
N SER A 54 -22.53 -22.01 -1.67
CA SER A 54 -22.53 -20.53 -1.72
C SER A 54 -22.69 -20.01 -3.15
N ASP A 55 -21.97 -20.58 -4.11
CA ASP A 55 -22.05 -20.19 -5.52
C ASP A 55 -23.44 -20.50 -6.12
N ILE A 56 -24.02 -21.65 -5.76
CA ILE A 56 -25.39 -22.01 -6.15
C ILE A 56 -26.37 -20.99 -5.56
N THR A 57 -26.24 -20.65 -4.27
CA THR A 57 -27.10 -19.68 -3.60
C THR A 57 -27.05 -18.34 -4.32
N ARG A 58 -25.85 -17.83 -4.59
CA ARG A 58 -25.66 -16.59 -5.34
C ARG A 58 -26.30 -16.64 -6.72
N TRP A 59 -26.15 -17.77 -7.43
CA TRP A 59 -26.73 -17.92 -8.75
C TRP A 59 -28.27 -17.92 -8.71
N LEU A 60 -28.86 -18.55 -7.71
CA LEU A 60 -30.33 -18.62 -7.53
C LEU A 60 -30.95 -17.28 -7.10
N GLU A 61 -30.24 -16.47 -6.34
CA GLU A 61 -30.69 -15.18 -5.82
C GLU A 61 -30.55 -14.02 -6.82
N ARG A 62 -30.02 -14.27 -8.02
CA ARG A 62 -29.83 -13.25 -9.06
C ARG A 62 -31.18 -12.75 -9.59
N GLU A 63 -31.57 -11.55 -9.21
CA GLU A 63 -32.56 -10.72 -9.94
C GLU A 63 -31.90 -9.73 -10.90
N GLU A 64 -30.61 -9.35 -10.68
CA GLU A 64 -29.76 -8.54 -11.55
C GLU A 64 -28.29 -8.96 -11.34
N PRO A 65 -27.33 -8.60 -12.22
CA PRO A 65 -25.93 -8.89 -11.95
C PRO A 65 -25.47 -8.15 -10.71
N LEU A 66 -25.50 -8.85 -9.57
CA LEU A 66 -24.91 -8.36 -8.34
C LEU A 66 -23.41 -8.12 -8.60
N GLU A 67 -22.92 -6.96 -8.16
CA GLU A 67 -21.49 -6.79 -7.96
C GLU A 67 -20.99 -7.96 -7.10
N PRO A 68 -19.81 -8.53 -7.40
CA PRO A 68 -19.31 -9.68 -6.69
C PRO A 68 -19.26 -9.37 -5.19
N ILE A 69 -20.09 -10.06 -4.40
CA ILE A 69 -19.81 -10.12 -2.97
C ILE A 69 -18.50 -10.89 -2.88
N PRO A 70 -17.45 -10.31 -2.27
CA PRO A 70 -16.19 -11.02 -2.13
C PRO A 70 -16.48 -12.39 -1.52
N PRO A 71 -15.90 -13.47 -2.06
CA PRO A 71 -16.08 -14.80 -1.53
C PRO A 71 -15.80 -14.75 -0.03
N ALA A 72 -16.67 -15.35 0.73
CA ALA A 72 -16.43 -15.56 2.13
C ALA A 72 -15.15 -16.39 2.26
N GLU A 73 -14.05 -15.76 2.70
CA GLU A 73 -12.86 -16.35 3.29
C GLU A 73 -12.41 -17.68 2.65
N LEU A 74 -11.68 -17.57 1.54
CA LEU A 74 -11.41 -18.69 0.68
C LEU A 74 -10.01 -19.17 0.82
N ASP A 75 -9.42 -20.00 0.29
CA ASP A 75 -8.06 -20.52 0.17
C ASP A 75 -6.95 -19.66 0.80
N PHE A 76 -7.22 -19.15 2.01
CA PHE A 76 -6.24 -18.39 2.76
C PHE A 76 -5.27 -19.35 3.44
N LEU A 77 -4.02 -19.23 3.09
CA LEU A 77 -2.98 -19.70 3.95
C LEU A 77 -3.03 -18.87 5.23
N ASP A 78 -3.23 -19.54 6.36
CA ASP A 78 -3.17 -18.91 7.67
C ASP A 78 -1.72 -18.86 8.12
N ILE A 79 -1.21 -17.65 8.37
CA ILE A 79 0.11 -17.43 8.94
C ILE A 79 -0.08 -16.77 10.29
N ASP A 80 0.31 -17.48 11.35
CA ASP A 80 0.38 -16.90 12.67
C ASP A 80 1.41 -15.77 12.69
N LEU A 81 0.94 -14.57 13.04
CA LEU A 81 1.81 -13.41 13.21
C LEU A 81 2.34 -13.37 14.65
N ARG A 82 3.52 -12.82 14.83
CA ARG A 82 4.16 -12.73 16.13
C ARG A 82 3.28 -12.05 17.20
N TYR A 83 2.47 -11.04 16.81
CA TYR A 83 1.44 -10.32 17.57
C TYR A 83 0.70 -9.34 16.66
N GLY A 84 -0.42 -8.77 17.11
CA GLY A 84 -1.18 -7.74 16.42
C GLY A 84 -0.49 -6.36 16.41
N GLU A 85 -1.27 -5.27 16.41
CA GLU A 85 -0.69 -3.93 16.54
C GLU A 85 0.08 -3.77 17.84
N ASN A 86 -0.38 -4.45 18.90
CA ASN A 86 0.24 -4.42 20.23
C ASN A 86 0.61 -5.83 20.70
N PRO A 87 1.65 -5.99 21.54
CA PRO A 87 2.16 -7.29 21.98
C PRO A 87 1.17 -8.20 22.69
N HIS A 88 0.07 -7.66 23.21
CA HIS A 88 -0.98 -8.43 23.90
C HIS A 88 -2.12 -8.90 22.99
N GLN A 89 -2.04 -8.60 21.69
CA GLN A 89 -3.04 -8.94 20.70
C GLN A 89 -2.54 -10.12 19.87
N ASP A 90 -3.32 -11.17 19.77
CA ASP A 90 -3.09 -12.24 18.80
C ASP A 90 -3.45 -11.76 17.40
N ALA A 91 -2.75 -12.25 16.39
CA ALA A 91 -3.00 -11.90 15.00
C ALA A 91 -2.61 -13.02 14.05
N SER A 92 -3.38 -13.16 12.98
CA SER A 92 -3.11 -14.07 11.87
C SER A 92 -3.20 -13.29 10.56
N LEU A 93 -2.43 -13.72 9.58
CA LEU A 93 -2.46 -13.20 8.21
C LEU A 93 -3.06 -14.27 7.30
N TYR A 94 -4.16 -13.94 6.67
CA TYR A 94 -4.82 -14.77 5.68
C TYR A 94 -4.41 -14.31 4.28
N LEU A 95 -3.86 -15.23 3.48
CA LEU A 95 -3.33 -14.93 2.14
C LEU A 95 -4.06 -15.72 1.06
N ASP A 96 -4.49 -15.05 0.01
CA ASP A 96 -4.68 -15.70 -1.28
C ASP A 96 -3.33 -15.74 -2.04
N LYS A 97 -2.79 -16.95 -2.21
CA LYS A 97 -1.48 -17.16 -2.87
C LYS A 97 -1.42 -16.61 -4.30
N LYS A 98 -2.57 -16.53 -4.99
CA LYS A 98 -2.64 -16.07 -6.39
C LYS A 98 -2.67 -14.56 -6.51
N GLU A 99 -3.14 -13.87 -5.47
CA GLU A 99 -3.42 -12.44 -5.51
C GLU A 99 -2.56 -11.61 -4.57
N THR A 100 -1.72 -12.25 -3.75
CA THR A 100 -0.84 -11.54 -2.81
C THR A 100 0.26 -10.80 -3.53
N PRO A 101 0.38 -9.47 -3.34
CA PRO A 101 1.39 -8.66 -4.02
C PRO A 101 2.80 -8.83 -3.46
N ILE A 102 2.91 -9.36 -2.24
CA ILE A 102 4.16 -9.57 -1.52
C ILE A 102 4.16 -10.98 -0.96
N ASP A 103 5.25 -11.70 -1.14
CA ASP A 103 5.40 -13.05 -0.58
C ASP A 103 5.75 -12.98 0.90
N PHE A 104 4.73 -13.02 1.74
CA PHE A 104 4.87 -13.08 3.18
C PHE A 104 5.11 -14.49 3.71
N HIS A 105 4.82 -15.51 2.89
CA HIS A 105 4.94 -16.91 3.29
C HIS A 105 6.38 -17.41 3.24
N ASP A 106 7.14 -17.00 2.22
CA ASP A 106 8.52 -17.46 1.99
C ASP A 106 9.48 -16.26 1.90
N PRO A 107 9.78 -15.59 3.01
CA PRO A 107 10.74 -14.50 3.04
C PRO A 107 12.14 -15.01 2.71
N ILE A 108 12.93 -14.25 1.91
CA ILE A 108 14.34 -14.58 1.63
C ILE A 108 15.14 -14.72 2.93
N GLN A 109 14.85 -13.84 3.91
CA GLN A 109 15.40 -13.88 5.26
C GLN A 109 14.57 -13.04 6.22
N GLY A 110 14.83 -13.16 7.51
CA GLY A 110 14.31 -12.28 8.55
C GLY A 110 13.74 -13.03 9.74
N LYS A 111 13.33 -12.27 10.73
CA LYS A 111 12.52 -12.76 11.86
C LYS A 111 11.08 -12.97 11.42
N GLU A 112 10.30 -13.68 12.26
CA GLU A 112 8.84 -13.74 12.14
C GLU A 112 8.25 -12.34 11.89
N ILE A 113 7.26 -12.30 11.00
CA ILE A 113 6.61 -11.05 10.61
C ILE A 113 5.54 -10.68 11.64
N SER A 114 5.34 -9.41 11.88
CA SER A 114 4.27 -8.90 12.74
C SER A 114 3.19 -8.21 11.92
N TYR A 115 2.02 -8.01 12.52
CA TYR A 115 0.92 -7.26 11.93
C TYR A 115 1.38 -5.89 11.38
N ASN A 116 2.15 -5.13 12.17
CA ASN A 116 2.66 -3.82 11.75
C ASN A 116 3.62 -3.94 10.55
N ASN A 117 4.45 -4.99 10.49
CA ASN A 117 5.34 -5.20 9.36
C ASN A 117 4.54 -5.46 8.06
N VAL A 118 3.46 -6.23 8.13
CA VAL A 118 2.57 -6.47 6.99
C VAL A 118 1.90 -5.19 6.55
N ALA A 119 1.30 -4.44 7.48
CA ALA A 119 0.60 -3.19 7.19
C ALA A 119 1.53 -2.14 6.56
N ASP A 120 2.73 -1.96 7.12
CA ASP A 120 3.72 -1.01 6.61
C ASP A 120 4.29 -1.47 5.25
N ALA A 121 4.53 -2.78 5.04
CA ALA A 121 5.01 -3.32 3.77
C ALA A 121 3.99 -3.11 2.63
N LEU A 122 2.71 -3.37 2.90
CA LEU A 122 1.64 -3.14 1.94
C LEU A 122 1.47 -1.64 1.64
N ALA A 123 1.56 -0.77 2.66
CA ALA A 123 1.49 0.68 2.45
C ALA A 123 2.66 1.20 1.59
N ALA A 124 3.89 0.73 1.84
CA ALA A 124 5.07 1.10 1.07
C ALA A 124 5.00 0.58 -0.36
N TRP A 125 4.58 -0.68 -0.54
CA TRP A 125 4.41 -1.32 -1.83
C TRP A 125 3.32 -0.62 -2.66
N ALA A 126 2.16 -0.32 -2.07
CA ALA A 126 1.08 0.37 -2.77
C ALA A 126 1.51 1.76 -3.26
N CYS A 127 2.25 2.51 -2.44
CA CYS A 127 2.75 3.83 -2.83
C CYS A 127 3.78 3.75 -3.95
N VAL A 128 4.77 2.83 -3.87
CA VAL A 128 5.84 2.78 -4.85
C VAL A 128 5.37 2.30 -6.22
N ASN A 129 4.30 1.52 -6.29
CA ASN A 129 3.72 1.03 -7.54
C ASN A 129 2.84 2.05 -8.29
N GLU A 130 2.61 3.25 -7.72
CA GLU A 130 2.05 4.37 -8.49
C GLU A 130 3.01 4.90 -9.58
N PHE A 131 4.30 4.53 -9.51
CA PHE A 131 5.34 5.08 -10.36
C PHE A 131 5.86 4.03 -11.35
N SER A 132 6.04 4.44 -12.61
CA SER A 132 6.64 3.60 -13.66
C SER A 132 8.18 3.66 -13.68
N GLU A 133 8.76 4.74 -13.18
CA GLU A 133 10.21 4.92 -13.06
C GLU A 133 10.75 4.17 -11.84
N PRO A 134 12.06 3.84 -11.78
CA PRO A 134 12.67 3.28 -10.58
C PRO A 134 12.42 4.17 -9.36
N SER A 135 11.67 3.66 -8.40
CA SER A 135 11.16 4.43 -7.27
C SER A 135 11.36 3.69 -5.95
N VAL A 136 11.49 4.46 -4.88
CA VAL A 136 11.58 3.97 -3.51
C VAL A 136 10.61 4.73 -2.62
N CYS A 137 9.87 3.99 -1.79
CA CYS A 137 9.03 4.51 -0.74
C CYS A 137 9.52 3.98 0.62
N ILE A 138 9.75 4.88 1.57
CA ILE A 138 10.05 4.56 2.97
C ILE A 138 8.80 4.88 3.78
N VAL A 139 8.32 3.88 4.52
CA VAL A 139 7.10 3.99 5.34
C VAL A 139 7.41 3.82 6.81
N LYS A 140 6.73 4.60 7.62
CA LYS A 140 6.67 4.45 9.06
C LYS A 140 5.23 4.61 9.53
N HIS A 141 4.70 3.60 10.24
CA HIS A 141 3.33 3.58 10.74
C HIS A 141 2.29 3.86 9.64
N THR A 142 2.42 3.10 8.54
CA THR A 142 1.58 3.18 7.33
C THR A 142 1.59 4.52 6.59
N ASN A 143 2.46 5.47 6.95
CA ASN A 143 2.62 6.74 6.24
C ASN A 143 3.95 6.80 5.50
N PRO A 144 3.98 7.28 4.26
CA PRO A 144 5.22 7.62 3.58
C PRO A 144 5.96 8.72 4.36
N CYS A 145 7.21 8.47 4.75
CA CYS A 145 8.09 9.50 5.31
C CYS A 145 9.13 9.98 4.31
N GLY A 146 9.34 9.21 3.22
CA GLY A 146 10.18 9.62 2.11
C GLY A 146 9.86 8.81 0.86
N VAL A 147 9.64 9.50 -0.26
CA VAL A 147 9.38 8.88 -1.56
C VAL A 147 10.19 9.60 -2.63
N ALA A 148 10.80 8.85 -3.52
CA ALA A 148 11.46 9.44 -4.69
C ALA A 148 11.50 8.48 -5.88
N SER A 149 11.53 9.09 -7.07
CA SER A 149 11.81 8.43 -8.34
C SER A 149 13.11 8.98 -8.94
N ASP A 150 13.93 8.12 -9.53
CA ASP A 150 15.15 8.51 -10.22
C ASP A 150 15.52 7.48 -11.31
N LYS A 151 16.62 7.73 -12.03
CA LYS A 151 17.16 6.86 -13.08
C LYS A 151 17.48 5.42 -12.63
N ASN A 152 17.69 5.20 -11.33
CA ASN A 152 17.92 3.89 -10.71
C ASN A 152 17.53 3.90 -9.24
N VAL A 153 17.37 2.71 -8.66
CA VAL A 153 16.90 2.51 -7.27
C VAL A 153 17.82 3.13 -6.23
N LEU A 154 19.13 3.09 -6.45
CA LEU A 154 20.10 3.67 -5.50
C LEU A 154 19.90 5.18 -5.35
N GLU A 155 19.76 5.89 -6.46
CA GLU A 155 19.56 7.35 -6.42
C GLU A 155 18.15 7.69 -5.90
N ALA A 156 17.11 6.90 -6.27
CA ALA A 156 15.78 7.03 -5.71
C ALA A 156 15.79 6.82 -4.18
N TYR A 157 16.51 5.78 -3.69
CA TYR A 157 16.64 5.55 -2.25
C TYR A 157 17.32 6.71 -1.53
N LYS A 158 18.42 7.22 -2.05
CA LYS A 158 19.14 8.34 -1.41
C LYS A 158 18.26 9.58 -1.27
N LYS A 159 17.50 9.91 -2.31
CA LYS A 159 16.51 11.01 -2.29
C LYS A 159 15.40 10.74 -1.28
N ALA A 160 14.79 9.55 -1.32
CA ALA A 160 13.71 9.19 -0.40
C ALA A 160 14.19 9.24 1.07
N PHE A 161 15.38 8.73 1.35
CA PHE A 161 15.98 8.77 2.69
C PHE A 161 16.26 10.20 3.16
N GLN A 162 16.67 11.08 2.27
CA GLN A 162 16.98 12.49 2.58
C GLN A 162 15.74 13.28 3.03
N THR A 163 14.52 12.84 2.70
CA THR A 163 13.28 13.53 3.08
C THR A 163 13.09 13.59 4.61
N ASP A 164 13.30 12.46 5.31
CA ASP A 164 13.13 12.36 6.77
C ASP A 164 13.96 11.18 7.31
N PRO A 165 15.29 11.32 7.42
CA PRO A 165 16.17 10.27 7.93
C PRO A 165 15.81 9.82 9.34
N THR A 166 15.30 10.74 10.16
CA THR A 166 14.89 10.48 11.54
C THR A 166 13.71 9.50 11.59
N SER A 167 12.66 9.74 10.82
CA SER A 167 11.49 8.84 10.74
C SER A 167 11.81 7.54 9.98
N ALA A 168 12.74 7.56 9.05
CA ALA A 168 13.17 6.39 8.29
C ALA A 168 13.81 5.30 9.16
N PHE A 169 14.37 5.66 10.32
CA PHE A 169 14.99 4.69 11.23
C PHE A 169 13.97 3.65 11.71
N GLY A 170 14.24 2.36 11.46
CA GLY A 170 13.33 1.26 11.75
C GLY A 170 12.07 1.29 10.86
N GLY A 171 12.14 1.91 9.71
CA GLY A 171 11.07 1.94 8.72
C GLY A 171 11.07 0.72 7.81
N VAL A 172 10.04 0.65 6.99
CA VAL A 172 9.86 -0.32 5.92
C VAL A 172 10.18 0.36 4.59
N ILE A 173 10.97 -0.29 3.76
CA ILE A 173 11.37 0.21 2.44
C ILE A 173 10.76 -0.67 1.36
N ALA A 174 10.08 -0.08 0.39
CA ALA A 174 9.69 -0.74 -0.84
C ALA A 174 10.33 -0.09 -2.06
N SER A 175 10.74 -0.94 -3.01
CA SER A 175 11.19 -0.54 -4.35
C SER A 175 10.32 -1.22 -5.40
N ASN A 176 9.98 -0.52 -6.49
CA ASN A 176 9.33 -1.11 -7.66
C ASN A 176 10.32 -1.70 -8.67
N SER A 177 11.60 -1.68 -8.38
CA SER A 177 12.67 -2.14 -9.26
C SER A 177 13.69 -2.99 -8.51
N PRO A 178 14.48 -3.85 -9.19
CA PRO A 178 15.46 -4.72 -8.57
C PRO A 178 16.49 -3.99 -7.70
N VAL A 179 16.86 -4.59 -6.57
CA VAL A 179 17.87 -4.07 -5.64
C VAL A 179 19.20 -4.78 -5.86
N ASP A 180 20.24 -4.01 -6.20
CA ASP A 180 21.61 -4.49 -6.38
C ASP A 180 22.44 -4.41 -5.08
N GLU A 181 23.68 -4.94 -5.12
CA GLU A 181 24.65 -4.94 -4.02
C GLU A 181 24.84 -3.54 -3.44
N LYS A 182 25.08 -2.57 -4.32
CA LYS A 182 25.45 -1.19 -3.93
C LYS A 182 24.27 -0.50 -3.24
N CYS A 183 23.07 -0.75 -3.73
CA CYS A 183 21.83 -0.23 -3.14
C CYS A 183 21.58 -0.86 -1.77
N ALA A 184 21.64 -2.20 -1.66
CA ALA A 184 21.45 -2.92 -0.40
C ALA A 184 22.45 -2.47 0.67
N LYS A 185 23.75 -2.34 0.28
CA LYS A 185 24.78 -1.83 1.18
C LYS A 185 24.47 -0.42 1.66
N THR A 186 24.12 0.49 0.75
CA THR A 186 23.82 1.89 1.09
C THR A 186 22.61 1.98 2.04
N MET A 187 21.59 1.16 1.81
CA MET A 187 20.42 1.08 2.69
C MET A 187 20.78 0.65 4.12
N LEU A 188 21.61 -0.39 4.26
CA LEU A 188 22.05 -0.91 5.57
C LEU A 188 23.03 0.02 6.30
N ASP A 189 23.83 0.79 5.54
CA ASP A 189 24.79 1.74 6.12
C ASP A 189 24.07 2.99 6.65
N ASN A 190 22.96 3.41 6.01
CA ASN A 190 22.25 4.63 6.36
C ASN A 190 21.25 4.46 7.50
N GLN A 191 20.55 3.32 7.57
CA GLN A 191 19.46 3.17 8.56
C GLN A 191 19.28 1.72 9.04
N PHE A 192 18.66 1.58 10.20
CA PHE A 192 18.07 0.32 10.62
C PHE A 192 16.79 0.09 9.82
N ILE A 193 16.65 -1.10 9.22
CA ILE A 193 15.53 -1.50 8.37
C ILE A 193 14.76 -2.63 9.04
N GLU A 194 13.44 -2.53 9.17
CA GLU A 194 12.58 -3.61 9.64
C GLU A 194 12.22 -4.58 8.51
N VAL A 195 11.77 -4.05 7.38
CA VAL A 195 11.35 -4.81 6.19
C VAL A 195 11.87 -4.14 4.93
N LEU A 196 12.36 -4.93 3.99
CA LEU A 196 12.74 -4.50 2.64
C LEU A 196 11.97 -5.32 1.61
N VAL A 197 11.22 -4.63 0.74
CA VAL A 197 10.38 -5.22 -0.31
C VAL A 197 10.89 -4.78 -1.68
N ALA A 198 11.11 -5.72 -2.59
CA ALA A 198 11.46 -5.43 -3.98
C ALA A 198 11.06 -6.59 -4.91
N PRO A 199 10.95 -6.36 -6.23
CA PRO A 199 10.61 -7.43 -7.18
C PRO A 199 11.71 -8.49 -7.30
N SER A 200 12.98 -8.12 -7.04
CA SER A 200 14.09 -9.06 -6.97
C SER A 200 15.32 -8.43 -6.31
N PHE A 201 16.26 -9.28 -5.92
CA PHE A 201 17.55 -8.91 -5.33
C PHE A 201 18.67 -9.64 -6.07
N SER A 202 19.81 -8.98 -6.34
CA SER A 202 20.97 -9.69 -6.86
C SER A 202 21.56 -10.64 -5.80
N GLU A 203 22.31 -11.67 -6.20
CA GLU A 203 22.97 -12.60 -5.27
C GLU A 203 23.89 -11.85 -4.30
N GLU A 204 24.60 -10.83 -4.80
CA GLU A 204 25.49 -9.99 -4.01
C GLU A 204 24.69 -9.14 -3.00
N ALA A 205 23.53 -8.60 -3.40
CA ALA A 205 22.63 -7.88 -2.50
C ALA A 205 22.15 -8.79 -1.37
N ILE A 206 21.74 -10.03 -1.67
CA ILE A 206 21.35 -11.02 -0.65
C ILE A 206 22.51 -11.31 0.31
N ASN A 207 23.73 -11.43 -0.20
CA ASN A 207 24.91 -11.68 0.65
C ASN A 207 25.22 -10.49 1.59
N ILE A 208 24.98 -9.26 1.14
CA ILE A 208 25.09 -8.07 2.00
C ILE A 208 23.96 -8.06 3.06
N LEU A 209 22.74 -8.35 2.66
CA LEU A 209 21.57 -8.37 3.56
C LEU A 209 21.70 -9.43 4.66
N LYS A 210 22.33 -10.57 4.38
CA LYS A 210 22.64 -11.63 5.38
C LYS A 210 23.50 -11.15 6.55
N GLN A 211 24.23 -10.03 6.41
CA GLN A 211 24.97 -9.43 7.53
C GLN A 211 24.03 -8.84 8.60
N LYS A 212 22.76 -8.61 8.27
CA LYS A 212 21.70 -8.15 9.16
C LYS A 212 20.52 -9.12 9.15
N PRO A 213 20.68 -10.34 9.72
CA PRO A 213 19.73 -11.44 9.57
C PRO A 213 18.33 -11.15 10.15
N ASN A 214 18.17 -10.09 10.91
CA ASN A 214 16.89 -9.68 11.49
C ASN A 214 16.02 -8.87 10.52
N VAL A 215 16.60 -8.31 9.45
CA VAL A 215 15.86 -7.58 8.40
C VAL A 215 15.02 -8.60 7.63
N ARG A 216 13.74 -8.32 7.50
CA ARG A 216 12.84 -9.14 6.68
C ARG A 216 12.97 -8.71 5.22
N VAL A 217 13.34 -9.65 4.35
CA VAL A 217 13.53 -9.40 2.92
C VAL A 217 12.49 -10.17 2.16
N LEU A 218 11.60 -9.45 1.49
CA LEU A 218 10.40 -9.98 0.84
C LEU A 218 10.43 -9.69 -0.66
N ILE A 219 9.97 -10.65 -1.44
CA ILE A 219 9.75 -10.47 -2.88
C ILE A 219 8.36 -9.86 -3.10
N SER A 220 8.30 -8.83 -3.95
CA SER A 220 7.03 -8.33 -4.47
C SER A 220 6.78 -8.87 -5.87
N HIS A 221 5.51 -9.17 -6.15
CA HIS A 221 5.07 -9.59 -7.46
C HIS A 221 4.34 -8.44 -8.14
N GLY A 222 4.54 -8.32 -9.45
CA GLY A 222 3.68 -7.46 -10.27
C GLY A 222 2.28 -8.07 -10.30
N VAL A 223 1.30 -7.34 -9.84
CA VAL A 223 -0.09 -7.80 -9.87
C VAL A 223 -0.84 -7.01 -10.91
N ASP A 224 -1.43 -7.70 -11.85
CA ASP A 224 -2.38 -7.09 -12.76
C ASP A 224 -3.70 -6.83 -12.02
N TYR A 225 -3.88 -5.58 -11.60
CA TYR A 225 -5.07 -5.16 -10.88
C TYR A 225 -6.35 -5.21 -11.71
N SER A 226 -6.26 -5.33 -13.05
CA SER A 226 -7.43 -5.33 -13.93
C SER A 226 -8.23 -6.63 -13.85
N GLU A 227 -7.60 -7.74 -13.43
CA GLU A 227 -8.22 -9.07 -13.36
C GLU A 227 -8.59 -9.52 -11.93
N CYS A 228 -8.15 -8.81 -10.88
CA CYS A 228 -8.38 -9.19 -9.49
C CYS A 228 -9.71 -8.67 -8.95
N GLU A 229 -10.71 -9.53 -8.81
CA GLU A 229 -12.02 -9.16 -8.26
C GLU A 229 -11.97 -8.73 -6.79
N TYR A 230 -11.10 -9.33 -5.99
CA TYR A 230 -10.94 -9.04 -4.55
C TYR A 230 -10.40 -7.65 -4.25
N ARG A 231 -9.75 -6.99 -5.20
CA ARG A 231 -9.16 -5.66 -5.02
C ARG A 231 -10.06 -4.53 -5.42
N LYS A 232 -11.26 -4.83 -5.87
CA LYS A 232 -12.27 -3.82 -6.17
C LYS A 232 -12.85 -3.19 -4.91
N TYR A 233 -12.70 -3.86 -3.76
CA TYR A 233 -13.30 -3.43 -2.50
C TYR A 233 -12.32 -3.51 -1.34
N GLU A 234 -12.42 -2.56 -0.42
CA GLU A 234 -11.74 -2.52 0.88
C GLU A 234 -12.78 -2.67 1.98
N ASP A 235 -12.52 -3.57 2.94
CA ASP A 235 -13.41 -3.85 4.05
C ASP A 235 -12.80 -3.43 5.38
N LYS A 236 -13.60 -2.80 6.24
CA LYS A 236 -13.27 -2.56 7.65
C LYS A 236 -14.32 -3.20 8.54
N ASN A 237 -13.88 -4.07 9.44
CA ASN A 237 -14.73 -4.68 10.47
C ASN A 237 -14.62 -3.86 11.77
N ILE A 238 -15.71 -3.25 12.22
CA ILE A 238 -15.73 -2.38 13.39
C ILE A 238 -16.96 -2.73 14.23
N TYR A 239 -16.76 -3.21 15.45
CA TYR A 239 -17.83 -3.53 16.40
C TYR A 239 -18.99 -4.35 15.82
N GLY A 240 -18.69 -5.36 15.00
CA GLY A 240 -19.70 -6.21 14.36
C GLY A 240 -20.34 -5.62 13.10
N LEU A 241 -19.90 -4.45 12.67
CA LEU A 241 -20.26 -3.84 11.38
C LEU A 241 -19.15 -4.07 10.36
N ARG A 242 -19.51 -4.38 9.13
CA ARG A 242 -18.60 -4.39 7.98
C ARG A 242 -18.86 -3.16 7.13
N LEU A 243 -17.85 -2.32 6.97
CA LEU A 243 -17.87 -1.23 6.01
C LEU A 243 -17.12 -1.71 4.77
N SER A 244 -17.77 -1.65 3.61
CA SER A 244 -17.21 -2.03 2.33
C SER A 244 -17.24 -0.83 1.39
N GLN A 245 -16.14 -0.56 0.71
CA GLN A 245 -16.04 0.49 -0.31
C GLN A 245 -15.19 0.02 -1.48
N SER A 246 -15.41 0.59 -2.66
CA SER A 246 -14.50 0.36 -3.78
C SER A 246 -13.11 0.91 -3.47
N THR A 247 -12.09 0.19 -3.90
CA THR A 247 -10.69 0.63 -3.80
C THR A 247 -10.46 1.91 -4.61
N ASP A 248 -9.68 2.85 -4.08
CA ASP A 248 -9.24 4.03 -4.82
C ASP A 248 -8.16 3.65 -5.85
N ALA A 249 -8.60 3.15 -7.00
CA ALA A 249 -7.75 2.67 -8.09
C ALA A 249 -7.52 3.71 -9.20
N ILE A 250 -7.85 4.99 -8.94
CA ILE A 250 -7.73 6.05 -9.95
C ILE A 250 -6.26 6.34 -10.22
N ASP A 251 -5.86 6.24 -11.50
CA ASP A 251 -4.54 6.71 -11.96
C ASP A 251 -4.55 8.23 -12.12
N ILE A 252 -3.83 8.89 -11.23
CA ILE A 252 -3.70 10.36 -11.22
C ILE A 252 -3.06 10.89 -12.51
N SER A 253 -2.21 10.10 -13.17
CA SER A 253 -1.59 10.48 -14.44
C SER A 253 -2.59 10.55 -15.60
N ALA A 254 -3.72 9.87 -15.50
CA ALA A 254 -4.77 9.82 -16.52
C ALA A 254 -5.88 10.87 -16.29
N ILE A 255 -5.82 11.64 -15.19
CA ILE A 255 -6.82 12.65 -14.87
C ILE A 255 -6.65 13.88 -15.77
N ASP A 256 -7.77 14.43 -16.25
CA ASP A 256 -7.81 15.72 -16.96
C ASP A 256 -7.62 16.88 -15.95
N LEU A 257 -6.40 17.36 -15.83
CA LEU A 257 -6.01 18.42 -14.90
C LEU A 257 -6.56 19.78 -15.36
N LYS A 258 -7.24 20.49 -14.46
CA LYS A 258 -7.76 21.84 -14.70
C LYS A 258 -6.85 22.89 -14.07
N PHE A 259 -6.30 23.78 -14.88
CA PHE A 259 -5.52 24.92 -14.39
C PHE A 259 -6.47 26.05 -14.01
N ALA A 260 -6.59 26.33 -12.71
CA ALA A 260 -7.55 27.29 -12.17
C ALA A 260 -7.04 28.73 -12.16
N THR A 261 -5.72 28.94 -12.19
CA THR A 261 -5.07 30.25 -12.22
C THR A 261 -4.69 30.69 -13.65
N LYS A 262 -4.44 31.99 -13.84
CA LYS A 262 -4.02 32.54 -15.16
C LYS A 262 -2.66 31.97 -15.59
N ASN A 263 -1.71 31.95 -14.67
CA ASN A 263 -0.43 31.32 -14.90
C ASN A 263 -0.59 29.80 -14.81
N LYS A 264 0.17 29.07 -15.61
CA LYS A 264 0.15 27.60 -15.63
C LYS A 264 1.52 27.06 -15.29
N PRO A 265 1.61 25.88 -14.65
CA PRO A 265 2.87 25.17 -14.44
C PRO A 265 3.44 24.72 -15.79
N ASP A 266 4.74 24.58 -15.89
CA ASP A 266 5.40 23.93 -17.03
C ASP A 266 5.32 22.40 -16.95
N GLU A 267 5.83 21.68 -17.97
CA GLU A 267 5.75 20.20 -18.02
C GLU A 267 6.46 19.54 -16.83
N LYS A 268 7.59 20.08 -16.42
CA LYS A 268 8.35 19.55 -15.28
C LYS A 268 7.60 19.77 -13.97
N ASP A 269 6.99 20.92 -13.79
CA ASP A 269 6.19 21.23 -12.62
C ASP A 269 4.94 20.37 -12.56
N ILE A 270 4.33 20.06 -13.71
CA ILE A 270 3.20 19.11 -13.81
C ILE A 270 3.64 17.69 -13.39
N GLU A 271 4.82 17.24 -13.79
CA GLU A 271 5.35 15.95 -13.35
C GLU A 271 5.53 15.91 -11.82
N ASP A 272 6.07 16.97 -11.22
CA ASP A 272 6.24 17.08 -9.77
C ASP A 272 4.89 17.19 -9.04
N LEU A 273 3.90 17.89 -9.59
CA LEU A 273 2.54 17.97 -9.06
C LEU A 273 1.85 16.60 -9.05
N ILE A 274 1.94 15.85 -10.15
CA ILE A 274 1.41 14.47 -10.25
C ILE A 274 2.13 13.54 -9.27
N PHE A 275 3.46 13.62 -9.20
CA PHE A 275 4.25 12.86 -8.24
C PHE A 275 3.79 13.13 -6.80
N ALA A 276 3.69 14.39 -6.40
CA ALA A 276 3.27 14.79 -5.05
C ALA A 276 1.84 14.32 -4.73
N MET A 277 0.91 14.39 -5.69
CA MET A 277 -0.47 13.93 -5.52
C MET A 277 -0.55 12.40 -5.36
N LYS A 278 0.25 11.64 -6.13
CA LYS A 278 0.38 10.19 -5.96
C LYS A 278 0.84 9.83 -4.55
N VAL A 279 1.83 10.54 -4.02
CA VAL A 279 2.26 10.33 -2.62
C VAL A 279 1.16 10.73 -1.62
N ALA A 280 0.47 11.86 -1.84
CA ALA A 280 -0.61 12.33 -0.97
C ALA A 280 -1.77 11.34 -0.87
N LYS A 281 -2.11 10.63 -1.95
CA LYS A 281 -3.09 9.53 -1.98
C LYS A 281 -2.76 8.41 -0.99
N HIS A 282 -1.46 8.17 -0.72
CA HIS A 282 -1.00 7.11 0.19
C HIS A 282 -0.70 7.59 1.61
N ALA A 283 -0.80 8.87 1.90
CA ALA A 283 -0.64 9.43 3.24
C ALA A 283 -1.99 9.54 3.98
N LYS A 284 -1.97 9.34 5.30
CA LYS A 284 -3.18 9.47 6.13
C LYS A 284 -3.72 10.90 6.11
N SER A 285 -5.03 11.03 5.94
CA SER A 285 -5.73 12.33 5.89
C SER A 285 -5.73 13.05 7.25
N ASN A 286 -5.67 14.37 7.31
CA ASN A 286 -5.42 15.25 6.17
C ASN A 286 -3.96 15.15 5.75
N ALA A 287 -3.70 15.03 4.44
CA ALA A 287 -2.36 14.86 3.90
C ALA A 287 -1.90 16.07 3.07
N ILE A 288 -0.68 16.53 3.35
CA ILE A 288 0.04 17.54 2.55
C ILE A 288 1.42 17.00 2.21
N VAL A 289 1.78 17.08 0.94
CA VAL A 289 3.08 16.63 0.43
C VAL A 289 3.76 17.78 -0.30
N LEU A 290 5.01 18.08 0.11
CA LEU A 290 5.91 18.97 -0.61
C LEU A 290 6.84 18.12 -1.45
N ALA A 291 7.01 18.47 -2.73
CA ALA A 291 7.89 17.74 -3.62
C ALA A 291 8.62 18.63 -4.62
N LYS A 292 9.78 18.16 -5.09
CA LYS A 292 10.59 18.80 -6.13
C LYS A 292 11.49 17.76 -6.80
N ASN A 293 11.60 17.79 -8.11
CA ASN A 293 12.41 16.85 -8.88
C ASN A 293 12.11 15.36 -8.55
N LYS A 294 10.82 15.02 -8.48
CA LYS A 294 10.30 13.68 -8.13
C LYS A 294 10.86 13.15 -6.81
N MET A 295 11.01 14.01 -5.84
CA MET A 295 11.43 13.71 -4.47
C MET A 295 10.51 14.45 -3.50
N THR A 296 10.03 13.78 -2.48
CA THR A 296 9.36 14.44 -1.36
C THR A 296 10.35 15.28 -0.56
N LEU A 297 9.93 16.47 -0.15
CA LEU A 297 10.72 17.35 0.73
C LEU A 297 10.15 17.36 2.15
N GLY A 298 8.84 17.13 2.28
CA GLY A 298 8.18 17.05 3.57
C GLY A 298 6.78 16.48 3.41
N VAL A 299 6.36 15.69 4.38
CA VAL A 299 5.03 15.06 4.43
C VAL A 299 4.37 15.40 5.76
N GLY A 300 3.21 16.02 5.70
CA GLY A 300 2.32 16.22 6.85
C GLY A 300 1.09 15.35 6.69
N ALA A 301 0.87 14.41 7.61
CA ALA A 301 -0.17 13.41 7.52
C ALA A 301 -0.93 13.23 8.84
N GLY A 302 -2.16 12.70 8.77
CA GLY A 302 -2.92 12.24 9.93
C GLY A 302 -3.41 13.33 10.86
N GLN A 303 -3.56 14.57 10.39
CA GLN A 303 -3.97 15.69 11.23
C GLN A 303 -5.45 16.06 11.06
N MET A 304 -6.11 16.44 12.16
CA MET A 304 -7.49 16.89 12.13
C MET A 304 -7.67 18.22 11.36
N SER A 305 -6.61 19.02 11.26
CA SER A 305 -6.62 20.30 10.55
C SER A 305 -5.59 20.29 9.43
N ARG A 306 -6.03 20.64 8.20
CA ARG A 306 -5.16 20.68 7.00
C ARG A 306 -4.01 21.68 7.15
N VAL A 307 -4.27 22.85 7.74
CA VAL A 307 -3.21 23.83 7.99
C VAL A 307 -2.13 23.30 8.95
N VAL A 308 -2.48 22.40 9.87
CA VAL A 308 -1.49 21.75 10.74
C VAL A 308 -0.65 20.77 9.93
N SER A 309 -1.25 19.97 9.03
CA SER A 309 -0.48 19.12 8.09
C SER A 309 0.48 19.94 7.23
N THR A 310 0.03 21.10 6.75
CA THR A 310 0.89 22.02 5.98
C THR A 310 2.09 22.49 6.83
N LYS A 311 1.86 22.89 8.06
CA LYS A 311 2.95 23.31 8.98
C LYS A 311 3.92 22.17 9.26
N ILE A 312 3.42 20.95 9.46
CA ILE A 312 4.26 19.75 9.69
C ILE A 312 5.11 19.47 8.47
N ALA A 313 4.55 19.52 7.27
CA ALA A 313 5.31 19.29 6.04
C ALA A 313 6.48 20.27 5.89
N PHE A 314 6.25 21.56 6.15
CA PHE A 314 7.32 22.57 6.15
C PHE A 314 8.33 22.36 7.28
N MET A 315 7.87 22.08 8.49
CA MET A 315 8.75 21.82 9.64
C MET A 315 9.71 20.66 9.35
N LYS A 316 9.20 19.56 8.80
CA LYS A 316 10.02 18.40 8.42
C LYS A 316 11.07 18.75 7.38
N ALA A 317 10.72 19.51 6.34
CA ALA A 317 11.68 19.97 5.34
C ALA A 317 12.75 20.88 5.96
N GLU A 318 12.37 21.80 6.85
CA GLU A 318 13.29 22.70 7.55
C GLU A 318 14.25 21.96 8.48
N GLU A 319 13.76 20.96 9.24
CA GLU A 319 14.58 20.13 10.14
C GLU A 319 15.70 19.41 9.40
N GLU A 320 15.44 18.96 8.16
CA GLU A 320 16.43 18.28 7.31
C GLU A 320 17.20 19.23 6.41
N GLY A 321 16.99 20.55 6.52
CA GLY A 321 17.68 21.57 5.74
C GLY A 321 17.34 21.55 4.25
N LEU A 322 16.17 21.04 3.88
CA LEU A 322 15.71 20.95 2.50
C LEU A 322 15.10 22.29 2.06
N ASP A 323 15.55 22.75 0.89
CA ASP A 323 15.04 23.99 0.30
C ASP A 323 13.67 23.76 -0.35
N VAL A 324 12.62 24.35 0.22
CA VAL A 324 11.24 24.31 -0.29
C VAL A 324 10.91 25.41 -1.27
N ALA A 325 11.81 26.35 -1.53
CA ALA A 325 11.56 27.40 -2.51
C ALA A 325 11.35 26.81 -3.92
N ASN A 326 10.30 27.27 -4.58
CA ASN A 326 9.89 26.77 -5.89
C ASN A 326 9.63 25.24 -5.92
N CYS A 327 9.17 24.64 -4.82
CA CYS A 327 8.63 23.29 -4.83
C CYS A 327 7.13 23.30 -5.11
N VAL A 328 6.56 22.12 -5.32
CA VAL A 328 5.13 21.90 -5.44
C VAL A 328 4.53 21.47 -4.12
N LEU A 329 3.25 21.76 -3.90
CA LEU A 329 2.45 21.32 -2.76
C LEU A 329 1.22 20.57 -3.25
N ALA A 330 1.03 19.32 -2.80
CA ALA A 330 -0.16 18.53 -3.05
C ALA A 330 -1.00 18.38 -1.78
N SER A 331 -2.32 18.39 -1.96
CA SER A 331 -3.30 18.17 -0.89
C SER A 331 -4.29 17.07 -1.30
N ASP A 332 -4.51 16.09 -0.44
CA ASP A 332 -5.43 14.97 -0.64
C ASP A 332 -6.91 15.38 -0.78
N ALA A 333 -7.26 16.59 -0.33
CA ALA A 333 -8.59 17.19 -0.46
C ALA A 333 -8.51 18.72 -0.64
N PHE A 334 -9.67 19.37 -0.86
CA PHE A 334 -9.75 20.80 -1.08
C PHE A 334 -9.28 21.63 0.14
N PHE A 335 -8.82 22.83 -0.13
CA PHE A 335 -8.55 23.81 0.92
C PHE A 335 -9.86 24.52 1.33
N PRO A 336 -10.24 24.45 2.62
CA PRO A 336 -11.48 25.11 3.08
C PRO A 336 -11.38 26.62 3.20
N PHE A 337 -10.14 27.17 3.32
CA PHE A 337 -9.84 28.58 3.50
C PHE A 337 -8.50 28.92 2.85
N ARG A 338 -8.26 30.24 2.65
CA ARG A 338 -7.03 30.74 2.06
C ARG A 338 -5.76 30.59 2.91
N ASP A 339 -5.90 30.33 4.21
CA ASP A 339 -4.81 30.26 5.20
C ASP A 339 -3.66 29.32 4.79
N ASN A 340 -3.98 28.20 4.15
CA ASN A 340 -2.98 27.27 3.61
C ASN A 340 -2.20 27.86 2.42
N ILE A 341 -2.88 28.67 1.59
CA ILE A 341 -2.27 29.32 0.42
C ILE A 341 -1.35 30.43 0.88
N ASP A 342 -1.80 31.24 1.85
CA ASP A 342 -0.99 32.31 2.43
C ASP A 342 0.29 31.73 3.09
N LEU A 343 0.17 30.63 3.84
CA LEU A 343 1.31 29.92 4.44
C LEU A 343 2.26 29.36 3.36
N ALA A 344 1.72 28.77 2.29
CA ALA A 344 2.50 28.26 1.18
C ALA A 344 3.28 29.39 0.47
N ALA A 345 2.65 30.54 0.29
CA ALA A 345 3.28 31.75 -0.29
C ALA A 345 4.45 32.26 0.58
N GLU A 346 4.26 32.35 1.91
CA GLU A 346 5.33 32.73 2.85
C GLU A 346 6.57 31.83 2.76
N LYS A 347 6.36 30.55 2.41
CA LYS A 347 7.42 29.55 2.26
C LYS A 347 7.98 29.45 0.83
N GLY A 348 7.48 30.24 -0.12
CA GLY A 348 7.97 30.30 -1.48
C GLY A 348 7.50 29.14 -2.39
N ILE A 349 6.35 28.54 -2.10
CA ILE A 349 5.73 27.53 -2.97
C ILE A 349 5.29 28.19 -4.27
N SER A 350 5.54 27.52 -5.40
CA SER A 350 5.19 28.04 -6.73
C SER A 350 3.93 27.40 -7.31
N HIS A 351 3.66 26.14 -6.97
CA HIS A 351 2.62 25.34 -7.61
C HIS A 351 1.86 24.51 -6.59
N ILE A 352 0.53 24.49 -6.69
CA ILE A 352 -0.35 23.72 -5.81
C ILE A 352 -1.25 22.83 -6.65
N ILE A 353 -1.45 21.57 -6.19
CA ILE A 353 -2.43 20.64 -6.73
C ILE A 353 -3.39 20.19 -5.63
N GLN A 354 -4.69 20.21 -5.92
CA GLN A 354 -5.77 19.81 -5.02
C GLN A 354 -7.01 19.40 -5.82
N PRO A 355 -8.00 18.71 -5.22
CA PRO A 355 -9.21 18.35 -5.96
C PRO A 355 -10.15 19.51 -6.31
N GLY A 356 -10.19 20.57 -5.52
CA GLY A 356 -11.27 21.58 -5.62
C GLY A 356 -12.60 21.04 -5.07
N GLY A 357 -13.68 21.78 -5.32
CA GLY A 357 -15.04 21.43 -4.88
C GLY A 357 -15.46 22.05 -3.55
N SER A 358 -14.69 23.00 -3.02
CA SER A 358 -15.08 23.82 -1.86
C SER A 358 -16.00 24.95 -2.29
N VAL A 359 -16.93 25.34 -1.42
CA VAL A 359 -17.69 26.58 -1.58
C VAL A 359 -16.81 27.84 -1.54
N LYS A 360 -15.55 27.68 -1.14
CA LYS A 360 -14.52 28.72 -1.02
C LYS A 360 -13.45 28.65 -2.13
N ASP A 361 -13.65 27.83 -3.15
CA ASP A 361 -12.67 27.68 -4.23
C ASP A 361 -12.28 29.02 -4.87
N GLU A 362 -13.24 29.93 -5.09
CA GLU A 362 -12.96 31.25 -5.64
C GLU A 362 -12.01 32.07 -4.76
N GLU A 363 -12.22 32.06 -3.43
CA GLU A 363 -11.36 32.73 -2.45
C GLU A 363 -9.94 32.13 -2.45
N VAL A 364 -9.85 30.79 -2.51
CA VAL A 364 -8.59 30.03 -2.51
C VAL A 364 -7.80 30.26 -3.80
N ILE A 365 -8.48 30.23 -4.96
CA ILE A 365 -7.87 30.49 -6.27
C ILE A 365 -7.39 31.95 -6.35
N GLN A 366 -8.20 32.91 -5.87
CA GLN A 366 -7.81 34.30 -5.81
C GLN A 366 -6.55 34.51 -4.96
N ALA A 367 -6.48 33.86 -3.77
CA ALA A 367 -5.30 33.92 -2.91
C ALA A 367 -4.04 33.37 -3.62
N ALA A 368 -4.17 32.30 -4.42
CA ALA A 368 -3.08 31.76 -5.21
C ALA A 368 -2.61 32.79 -6.29
N GLU A 369 -3.55 33.42 -7.00
CA GLU A 369 -3.22 34.46 -7.99
C GLU A 369 -2.54 35.68 -7.36
N GLU A 370 -3.04 36.17 -6.22
CA GLU A 370 -2.44 37.28 -5.46
C GLU A 370 -0.97 37.02 -5.09
N ASN A 371 -0.62 35.74 -4.85
CA ASN A 371 0.71 35.31 -4.46
C ASN A 371 1.54 34.72 -5.63
N ASN A 372 1.08 34.82 -6.88
CA ASN A 372 1.71 34.23 -8.06
C ASN A 372 1.93 32.70 -7.96
N ILE A 373 1.11 31.99 -7.23
CA ILE A 373 1.09 30.53 -7.12
C ILE A 373 0.15 29.98 -8.20
N THR A 374 0.59 28.99 -8.97
CA THR A 374 -0.33 28.29 -9.90
C THR A 374 -1.15 27.26 -9.13
N MET A 375 -2.43 27.13 -9.48
CA MET A 375 -3.32 26.15 -8.87
C MET A 375 -3.89 25.20 -9.92
N THR A 376 -3.65 23.91 -9.69
CA THR A 376 -4.12 22.80 -10.51
C THR A 376 -5.19 22.02 -9.74
N LEU A 377 -6.31 21.71 -10.40
CA LEU A 377 -7.43 20.96 -9.82
C LEU A 377 -7.54 19.59 -10.47
N THR A 378 -7.64 18.54 -9.64
CA THR A 378 -7.84 17.16 -10.09
C THR A 378 -9.32 16.78 -10.21
N GLY A 379 -10.21 17.47 -9.49
CA GLY A 379 -11.62 17.10 -9.37
C GLY A 379 -11.89 15.85 -8.54
N ILE A 380 -10.85 15.19 -8.02
CA ILE A 380 -10.95 13.91 -7.31
C ILE A 380 -10.21 13.99 -5.99
N ARG A 381 -10.91 13.62 -4.90
CA ARG A 381 -10.39 13.57 -3.54
C ARG A 381 -9.85 12.16 -3.22
N HIS A 382 -8.73 12.09 -2.50
CA HIS A 382 -8.06 10.85 -2.11
C HIS A 382 -7.92 10.75 -0.59
N PHE A 383 -9.03 10.65 0.15
CA PHE A 383 -8.97 10.45 1.60
C PHE A 383 -8.54 9.02 1.94
N LYS A 384 -7.64 8.91 2.94
CA LYS A 384 -7.19 7.64 3.51
C LYS A 384 -7.19 7.73 5.05
N HIS A 385 -7.96 6.89 5.71
CA HIS A 385 -8.13 6.86 7.17
C HIS A 385 -7.62 5.57 7.79
#